data_b65d31791b3b5466c76db42f51451111
#
_entry.id   b65d31791b3b5466c76db42f51451111
#
_cell.length_a   1.000
_cell.length_b   1.000
_cell.length_c   1.000
_cell.angle_alpha   90.00
_cell.angle_beta   90.00
_cell.angle_gamma   90.00
#
_symmetry.space_group_name_H-M   'P 1'
#
loop_
_entity.id
_entity.type
_entity.pdbx_description
1 polymer ?
#
loop_
_entity_poly.entity_id
_entity_poly.type
_entity_poly.pdbx_seq_one_letter_code
_entity_poly.pdbx_strand_id
1 'polypeptide(L)'
;MRRHSAQLIHHPAVLPWLGANFWSRTGGPLMWRDYDPKTVRAELRVLHEHGLTMTRSFFYWPDFHPQPDHVDETLCERFRDFLDAHTEIGMGTVPTFIVGHMSGENWDPAWRGGRDLYEDVWMVGRQAWFVSQMTRRFKDHPAVTGWLITNEMPGYGRIYQVDPPSSDVVTAWAQAMCNAVRAAGGTQPVSLGDGAWGIEVTGRDNGFSLRETAEYVDFVGPHVYRSDTDRPRQHLRAAFECELASVTGQPVVLEEFGLSTDTVSDRNAAVYYRQTLHNSLLGGATGWIAWNNTDYDDLWDRSPYDHHPFEMHFGITDSIGAPKAPLLELAAFAEVLKDVDFAHCRRADADAALVVPAFLERGYPYSRPADRPLIFTSLHQSYVATRAADLPVGFTGRPTDCPATPPCICCRPPASSPPAPGVSSSAAPARAPRSTSRSAPASTPGPAARGSTTWTGCSASNCSSPTVSPSPSRTTSWR
;
A
#
# COMPACT_ATOMS: atom_id res chain seq x y z
N MET A 1 -22.74 10.66 5.71
CA MET A 1 -22.03 9.50 6.25
C MET A 1 -22.32 8.33 5.34
N ARG A 2 -21.48 8.07 4.33
CA ARG A 2 -21.57 6.82 3.56
C ARG A 2 -20.99 5.72 4.50
N ARG A 3 -21.85 4.83 4.95
CA ARG A 3 -21.43 3.66 5.71
C ARG A 3 -20.55 2.84 4.78
N HIS A 4 -19.33 2.54 5.21
CA HIS A 4 -18.51 1.56 4.53
C HIS A 4 -19.21 0.22 4.61
N SER A 5 -20.05 -0.06 3.62
CA SER A 5 -20.34 -1.46 3.35
C SER A 5 -19.05 -2.03 2.78
N ALA A 6 -18.70 -3.23 3.18
CA ALA A 6 -17.66 -4.03 2.54
C ALA A 6 -18.11 -4.41 1.11
N GLN A 7 -18.57 -3.41 0.34
CA GLN A 7 -18.90 -3.60 -1.06
C GLN A 7 -17.59 -3.62 -1.81
N LEU A 8 -17.21 -4.82 -2.12
CA LEU A 8 -16.19 -5.14 -3.09
C LEU A 8 -16.32 -4.26 -4.32
N ILE A 9 -15.21 -3.95 -4.89
CA ILE A 9 -15.07 -3.39 -6.22
C ILE A 9 -15.97 -4.23 -7.12
N HIS A 10 -17.06 -3.61 -7.58
CA HIS A 10 -18.21 -4.35 -8.04
C HIS A 10 -17.99 -5.19 -9.31
N HIS A 11 -18.11 -6.48 -9.12
CA HIS A 11 -19.07 -7.24 -9.92
C HIS A 11 -19.93 -8.04 -8.94
N PRO A 12 -21.27 -7.99 -8.96
CA PRO A 12 -22.11 -8.64 -7.95
C PRO A 12 -22.01 -10.17 -7.90
N ALA A 13 -21.17 -10.76 -8.73
CA ALA A 13 -20.94 -12.21 -8.82
C ALA A 13 -19.48 -12.62 -8.59
N VAL A 14 -18.58 -11.72 -8.20
CA VAL A 14 -17.14 -12.03 -8.10
C VAL A 14 -16.68 -12.01 -6.65
N LEU A 15 -16.04 -13.09 -6.25
CA LEU A 15 -15.27 -13.25 -5.01
C LEU A 15 -14.28 -12.07 -4.80
N PRO A 16 -13.88 -11.81 -3.56
CA PRO A 16 -12.83 -10.82 -3.28
C PRO A 16 -11.59 -11.08 -4.13
N TRP A 17 -10.93 -10.01 -4.54
CA TRP A 17 -9.70 -10.13 -5.31
C TRP A 17 -8.61 -10.79 -4.47
N LEU A 18 -8.23 -11.99 -4.83
CA LEU A 18 -7.09 -12.69 -4.28
C LEU A 18 -6.17 -13.08 -5.43
N GLY A 19 -4.94 -12.56 -5.42
CA GLY A 19 -4.07 -12.73 -6.57
C GLY A 19 -2.60 -12.46 -6.32
N ALA A 20 -1.86 -12.33 -7.40
CA ALA A 20 -0.46 -11.95 -7.41
C ALA A 20 -0.17 -10.94 -8.51
N ASN A 21 0.82 -10.07 -8.26
CA ASN A 21 1.48 -9.30 -9.29
C ASN A 21 2.19 -10.28 -10.21
N PHE A 22 2.04 -10.12 -11.52
CA PHE A 22 2.43 -11.13 -12.47
C PHE A 22 3.48 -10.63 -13.46
N TRP A 23 4.64 -11.25 -13.39
CA TRP A 23 5.63 -11.30 -14.46
C TRP A 23 6.02 -12.75 -14.67
N SER A 24 5.98 -13.21 -15.92
CA SER A 24 6.38 -14.58 -16.23
C SER A 24 7.85 -14.81 -15.88
N ARG A 25 8.17 -16.01 -15.38
CA ARG A 25 9.55 -16.45 -15.18
C ARG A 25 10.41 -16.30 -16.42
N THR A 26 9.79 -16.37 -17.60
CA THR A 26 10.46 -16.06 -18.87
C THR A 26 10.48 -14.55 -19.07
N GLY A 27 11.61 -13.93 -18.79
CA GLY A 27 11.87 -12.52 -19.03
C GLY A 27 11.52 -11.57 -17.89
N GLY A 28 10.82 -12.00 -16.85
CA GLY A 28 10.47 -11.13 -15.71
C GLY A 28 9.74 -9.86 -16.14
N PRO A 29 10.20 -8.66 -15.74
CA PRO A 29 9.63 -7.38 -16.17
C PRO A 29 9.59 -7.16 -17.67
N LEU A 30 10.50 -7.81 -18.41
CA LEU A 30 10.62 -7.75 -19.86
C LEU A 30 9.95 -8.94 -20.57
N MET A 31 9.07 -9.64 -19.89
CA MET A 31 8.37 -10.84 -20.40
C MET A 31 7.72 -10.62 -21.77
N TRP A 32 7.31 -9.39 -22.06
CA TRP A 32 6.65 -9.08 -23.34
C TRP A 32 7.59 -9.16 -24.54
N ARG A 33 8.91 -9.03 -24.33
CA ARG A 33 9.93 -9.24 -25.38
C ARG A 33 10.14 -10.72 -25.66
N ASP A 34 10.13 -11.54 -24.59
CA ASP A 34 10.40 -12.98 -24.61
C ASP A 34 9.12 -13.79 -24.29
N TYR A 35 7.95 -13.31 -24.74
CA TYR A 35 6.67 -13.88 -24.39
C TYR A 35 6.53 -15.36 -24.77
N ASP A 36 6.36 -16.22 -23.77
CA ASP A 36 6.08 -17.64 -23.93
C ASP A 36 4.68 -18.00 -23.43
N PRO A 37 3.72 -18.20 -24.34
CA PRO A 37 2.33 -18.49 -23.97
C PRO A 37 2.16 -19.83 -23.20
N LYS A 38 3.09 -20.77 -23.35
CA LYS A 38 3.01 -22.05 -22.62
C LYS A 38 3.41 -21.87 -21.17
N THR A 39 4.49 -21.15 -20.91
CA THR A 39 4.95 -20.83 -19.55
C THR A 39 3.90 -19.99 -18.83
N VAL A 40 3.36 -18.95 -19.47
CA VAL A 40 2.31 -18.10 -18.88
C VAL A 40 1.09 -18.95 -18.47
N ARG A 41 0.58 -19.84 -19.35
CA ARG A 41 -0.57 -20.70 -19.01
C ARG A 41 -0.25 -21.67 -17.86
N ALA A 42 0.99 -22.19 -17.80
CA ALA A 42 1.41 -23.05 -16.70
C ALA A 42 1.46 -22.31 -15.37
N GLU A 43 2.00 -21.10 -15.36
CA GLU A 43 2.07 -20.24 -14.16
C GLU A 43 0.68 -19.85 -13.67
N LEU A 44 -0.19 -19.39 -14.55
CA LEU A 44 -1.57 -19.03 -14.21
C LEU A 44 -2.35 -20.24 -13.65
N ARG A 45 -2.15 -21.44 -14.21
CA ARG A 45 -2.79 -22.66 -13.70
C ARG A 45 -2.37 -22.95 -12.27
N VAL A 46 -1.09 -22.83 -11.93
CA VAL A 46 -0.62 -23.03 -10.55
C VAL A 46 -1.29 -22.04 -9.60
N LEU A 47 -1.41 -20.77 -9.97
CA LEU A 47 -2.09 -19.77 -9.14
C LEU A 47 -3.58 -20.13 -8.95
N HIS A 48 -4.27 -20.46 -10.03
CA HIS A 48 -5.69 -20.84 -10.01
C HIS A 48 -5.95 -22.10 -9.16
N GLU A 49 -5.13 -23.14 -9.29
CA GLU A 49 -5.23 -24.38 -8.50
C GLU A 49 -5.06 -24.15 -6.99
N HIS A 50 -4.44 -23.02 -6.60
CA HIS A 50 -4.30 -22.58 -5.22
C HIS A 50 -5.34 -21.53 -4.80
N GLY A 51 -6.41 -21.36 -5.57
CA GLY A 51 -7.54 -20.51 -5.21
C GLY A 51 -7.37 -19.02 -5.51
N LEU A 52 -6.32 -18.62 -6.24
CA LEU A 52 -6.19 -17.24 -6.70
C LEU A 52 -7.15 -16.99 -7.85
N THR A 53 -7.78 -15.82 -7.86
CA THR A 53 -8.83 -15.45 -8.81
C THR A 53 -8.39 -14.44 -9.84
N MET A 54 -7.23 -13.80 -9.62
CA MET A 54 -6.77 -12.72 -10.48
C MET A 54 -5.26 -12.51 -10.44
N THR A 55 -4.78 -11.70 -11.38
CA THR A 55 -3.43 -11.13 -11.36
C THR A 55 -3.48 -9.61 -11.49
N ARG A 56 -2.39 -8.94 -11.15
CA ARG A 56 -2.08 -7.59 -11.61
C ARG A 56 -0.99 -7.70 -12.67
N SER A 57 -1.25 -7.17 -13.85
CA SER A 57 -0.32 -7.21 -14.99
C SER A 57 0.17 -5.82 -15.35
N PHE A 58 1.26 -5.73 -16.11
CA PHE A 58 1.94 -4.47 -16.38
C PHE A 58 2.25 -4.32 -17.85
N PHE A 59 1.94 -3.17 -18.42
CA PHE A 59 2.51 -2.76 -19.69
C PHE A 59 3.89 -2.17 -19.45
N TYR A 60 4.93 -2.79 -19.98
CA TYR A 60 6.25 -2.16 -19.92
C TYR A 60 6.22 -0.91 -20.81
N TRP A 61 6.04 0.25 -20.21
CA TRP A 61 5.69 1.48 -20.91
C TRP A 61 6.61 1.83 -22.07
N PRO A 62 7.96 1.74 -21.97
CA PRO A 62 8.84 2.02 -23.09
C PRO A 62 8.57 1.18 -24.35
N ASP A 63 8.18 -0.09 -24.16
CA ASP A 63 7.97 -1.01 -25.25
C ASP A 63 6.58 -0.90 -25.86
N PHE A 64 5.54 -0.80 -25.01
CA PHE A 64 4.15 -0.66 -25.49
C PHE A 64 3.87 0.70 -26.12
N HIS A 65 4.64 1.73 -25.77
CA HIS A 65 4.49 3.11 -26.24
C HIS A 65 5.85 3.64 -26.78
N PRO A 66 6.39 3.02 -27.83
CA PRO A 66 7.74 3.31 -28.30
C PRO A 66 7.89 4.69 -28.97
N GLN A 67 6.79 5.31 -29.40
CA GLN A 67 6.73 6.65 -29.96
C GLN A 67 5.49 7.39 -29.43
N PRO A 68 5.49 8.72 -29.39
CA PRO A 68 4.41 9.51 -28.75
C PRO A 68 2.99 9.27 -29.26
N ASP A 69 2.86 8.77 -30.48
CA ASP A 69 1.59 8.55 -31.19
C ASP A 69 1.45 7.10 -31.71
N HIS A 70 2.28 6.19 -31.19
CA HIS A 70 2.32 4.80 -31.64
C HIS A 70 2.28 3.81 -30.45
N VAL A 71 1.45 2.79 -30.57
CA VAL A 71 1.39 1.62 -29.70
C VAL A 71 1.93 0.43 -30.47
N ASP A 72 2.77 -0.40 -29.84
CA ASP A 72 3.28 -1.62 -30.45
C ASP A 72 2.19 -2.68 -30.56
N GLU A 73 1.76 -2.97 -31.80
CA GLU A 73 0.65 -3.90 -32.05
C GLU A 73 1.07 -5.36 -31.78
N THR A 74 2.35 -5.72 -31.96
CA THR A 74 2.83 -7.08 -31.63
C THR A 74 2.71 -7.36 -30.14
N LEU A 75 3.07 -6.38 -29.30
CA LEU A 75 2.92 -6.52 -27.86
C LEU A 75 1.45 -6.51 -27.44
N CYS A 76 0.60 -5.76 -28.12
CA CYS A 76 -0.84 -5.81 -27.90
C CYS A 76 -1.44 -7.18 -28.25
N GLU A 77 -0.95 -7.86 -29.29
CA GLU A 77 -1.37 -9.23 -29.61
C GLU A 77 -0.91 -10.23 -28.53
N ARG A 78 0.33 -10.12 -28.06
CA ARG A 78 0.82 -10.92 -26.92
C ARG A 78 0.01 -10.70 -25.66
N PHE A 79 -0.35 -9.44 -25.37
CA PHE A 79 -1.22 -9.13 -24.24
C PHE A 79 -2.65 -9.70 -24.43
N ARG A 80 -3.16 -9.76 -25.66
CA ARG A 80 -4.46 -10.40 -25.93
C ARG A 80 -4.41 -11.91 -25.63
N ASP A 81 -3.36 -12.62 -26.08
CA ASP A 81 -3.18 -14.03 -25.73
C ASP A 81 -3.05 -14.25 -24.21
N PHE A 82 -2.39 -13.32 -23.52
CA PHE A 82 -2.31 -13.34 -22.06
C PHE A 82 -3.71 -13.20 -21.41
N LEU A 83 -4.56 -12.33 -21.93
CA LEU A 83 -5.95 -12.19 -21.46
C LEU A 83 -6.80 -13.45 -21.78
N ASP A 84 -6.61 -14.02 -22.97
CA ASP A 84 -7.25 -15.28 -23.36
C ASP A 84 -6.87 -16.41 -22.38
N ALA A 85 -5.59 -16.50 -22.01
CA ALA A 85 -5.10 -17.48 -21.03
C ALA A 85 -5.75 -17.33 -19.66
N HIS A 86 -6.07 -16.13 -19.21
CA HIS A 86 -6.84 -15.89 -17.99
C HIS A 86 -8.29 -16.38 -18.13
N THR A 87 -8.91 -16.08 -19.27
CA THR A 87 -10.29 -16.47 -19.53
C THR A 87 -10.43 -18.00 -19.61
N GLU A 88 -9.45 -18.71 -20.18
CA GLU A 88 -9.43 -20.17 -20.28
C GLU A 88 -9.61 -20.88 -18.94
N ILE A 89 -9.17 -20.24 -17.84
CA ILE A 89 -9.22 -20.79 -16.48
C ILE A 89 -10.13 -20.01 -15.53
N GLY A 90 -10.85 -18.99 -16.02
CA GLY A 90 -11.77 -18.20 -15.20
C GLY A 90 -11.08 -17.21 -14.25
N MET A 91 -9.86 -16.79 -14.53
CA MET A 91 -9.18 -15.74 -13.80
C MET A 91 -9.38 -14.36 -14.46
N GLY A 92 -9.23 -13.31 -13.65
CA GLY A 92 -9.16 -11.93 -14.14
C GLY A 92 -7.74 -11.36 -14.05
N THR A 93 -7.59 -10.15 -14.59
CA THR A 93 -6.37 -9.34 -14.40
C THR A 93 -6.70 -7.86 -14.31
N VAL A 94 -5.86 -7.12 -13.59
CA VAL A 94 -5.88 -5.65 -13.51
C VAL A 94 -4.62 -5.11 -14.17
N PRO A 95 -4.69 -4.65 -15.44
CA PRO A 95 -3.54 -4.08 -16.13
C PRO A 95 -3.15 -2.73 -15.57
N THR A 96 -1.83 -2.51 -15.45
CA THR A 96 -1.20 -1.22 -15.10
C THR A 96 -0.67 -0.56 -16.36
N PHE A 97 -1.10 0.68 -16.67
CA PHE A 97 -0.76 1.36 -17.92
C PHE A 97 0.66 1.91 -17.93
N ILE A 98 0.96 2.83 -17.01
CA ILE A 98 2.21 3.58 -16.98
C ILE A 98 2.99 3.10 -15.77
N VAL A 99 3.92 2.18 -15.99
CA VAL A 99 4.81 1.73 -14.91
C VAL A 99 5.90 2.77 -14.75
N GLY A 100 5.66 3.76 -13.93
CA GLY A 100 6.58 4.88 -13.71
C GLY A 100 7.77 4.49 -12.88
N HIS A 101 7.53 4.06 -11.64
CA HIS A 101 8.56 3.56 -10.72
C HIS A 101 8.38 2.08 -10.47
N MET A 102 9.47 1.33 -10.47
CA MET A 102 9.48 -0.11 -10.19
C MET A 102 10.86 -0.54 -9.72
N SER A 103 10.93 -1.19 -8.56
CA SER A 103 12.17 -1.84 -8.07
C SER A 103 13.40 -0.92 -8.11
N GLY A 104 13.23 0.34 -7.72
CA GLY A 104 14.31 1.34 -7.70
C GLY A 104 14.61 2.02 -9.03
N GLU A 105 13.88 1.74 -10.08
CA GLU A 105 14.04 2.33 -11.42
C GLU A 105 12.82 3.15 -11.87
N ASN A 106 13.05 3.99 -12.88
CA ASN A 106 11.99 4.69 -13.59
C ASN A 106 11.97 4.24 -15.04
N TRP A 107 10.86 3.68 -15.47
CA TRP A 107 10.72 3.11 -16.82
C TRP A 107 10.02 4.08 -17.76
N ASP A 108 10.81 4.99 -18.30
CA ASP A 108 10.35 6.00 -19.24
C ASP A 108 10.63 5.62 -20.69
N PRO A 109 9.71 5.91 -21.61
CA PRO A 109 10.03 5.84 -23.04
C PRO A 109 11.03 6.93 -23.40
N ALA A 110 11.97 6.61 -24.32
CA ALA A 110 13.04 7.52 -24.70
C ALA A 110 12.53 8.89 -25.24
N TRP A 111 11.35 8.90 -25.89
CA TRP A 111 10.73 10.10 -26.43
C TRP A 111 10.23 11.08 -25.35
N ARG A 112 10.13 10.67 -24.08
CA ARG A 112 9.82 11.59 -22.98
C ARG A 112 10.83 12.73 -22.93
N GLY A 113 12.12 12.47 -23.14
CA GLY A 113 13.16 13.52 -23.28
C GLY A 113 13.30 14.41 -22.05
N GLY A 114 13.04 13.88 -20.85
CA GLY A 114 13.13 14.66 -19.60
C GLY A 114 11.95 15.60 -19.31
N ARG A 115 10.87 15.56 -20.11
CA ARG A 115 9.64 16.33 -19.86
C ARG A 115 9.03 15.94 -18.52
N ASP A 116 8.42 16.91 -17.83
CA ASP A 116 7.68 16.66 -16.61
C ASP A 116 6.42 15.83 -16.89
N LEU A 117 6.14 14.86 -16.01
CA LEU A 117 5.02 13.92 -16.19
C LEU A 117 3.67 14.54 -15.82
N TYR A 118 3.65 15.56 -14.99
CA TYR A 118 2.44 16.14 -14.43
C TYR A 118 2.15 17.54 -14.96
N GLU A 119 3.17 18.37 -15.19
CA GLU A 119 3.02 19.79 -15.56
C GLU A 119 3.15 20.04 -17.07
N ASP A 120 3.91 19.20 -17.81
CA ASP A 120 4.03 19.35 -19.27
C ASP A 120 2.74 18.86 -19.95
N VAL A 121 1.94 19.81 -20.44
CA VAL A 121 0.61 19.53 -21.05
C VAL A 121 0.71 18.54 -22.22
N TRP A 122 1.78 18.63 -23.03
CA TRP A 122 1.99 17.67 -24.12
C TRP A 122 2.24 16.27 -23.58
N MET A 123 3.05 16.16 -22.52
CA MET A 123 3.37 14.87 -21.89
C MET A 123 2.13 14.24 -21.24
N VAL A 124 1.35 15.03 -20.49
CA VAL A 124 0.05 14.59 -19.94
C VAL A 124 -0.89 14.12 -21.06
N GLY A 125 -0.93 14.86 -22.18
CA GLY A 125 -1.69 14.47 -23.35
C GLY A 125 -1.24 13.15 -23.96
N ARG A 126 0.07 12.83 -23.99
CA ARG A 126 0.57 11.55 -24.50
C ARG A 126 0.27 10.40 -23.56
N GLN A 127 0.36 10.60 -22.26
CA GLN A 127 -0.07 9.62 -21.28
C GLN A 127 -1.56 9.29 -21.42
N ALA A 128 -2.42 10.31 -21.43
CA ALA A 128 -3.85 10.14 -21.60
C ALA A 128 -4.22 9.45 -22.93
N TRP A 129 -3.49 9.77 -24.00
CA TRP A 129 -3.65 9.10 -25.28
C TRP A 129 -3.32 7.60 -25.17
N PHE A 130 -2.18 7.23 -24.58
CA PHE A 130 -1.79 5.83 -24.38
C PHE A 130 -2.82 5.07 -23.54
N VAL A 131 -3.23 5.63 -22.40
CA VAL A 131 -4.28 5.06 -21.53
C VAL A 131 -5.55 4.81 -22.35
N SER A 132 -5.97 5.79 -23.15
CA SER A 132 -7.18 5.66 -24.00
C SER A 132 -7.02 4.58 -25.07
N GLN A 133 -5.84 4.47 -25.70
CA GLN A 133 -5.59 3.47 -26.73
C GLN A 133 -5.64 2.04 -26.15
N MET A 134 -5.00 1.82 -25.02
CA MET A 134 -4.98 0.50 -24.37
C MET A 134 -6.37 0.14 -23.82
N THR A 135 -7.08 1.09 -23.23
CA THR A 135 -8.46 0.88 -22.77
C THR A 135 -9.38 0.48 -23.92
N ARG A 136 -9.38 1.19 -25.05
CA ARG A 136 -10.22 0.84 -26.21
C ARG A 136 -9.97 -0.55 -26.74
N ARG A 137 -8.72 -1.04 -26.70
CA ARG A 137 -8.34 -2.35 -27.20
C ARG A 137 -8.83 -3.49 -26.32
N PHE A 138 -8.87 -3.28 -25.00
CA PHE A 138 -9.00 -4.38 -24.05
C PHE A 138 -10.21 -4.29 -23.10
N LYS A 139 -10.92 -3.15 -23.04
CA LYS A 139 -12.05 -2.94 -22.12
C LYS A 139 -13.19 -3.95 -22.24
N ASP A 140 -13.39 -4.54 -23.42
CA ASP A 140 -14.46 -5.50 -23.67
C ASP A 140 -14.00 -6.95 -23.45
N HIS A 141 -12.72 -7.16 -23.07
CA HIS A 141 -12.20 -8.50 -22.81
C HIS A 141 -12.61 -8.95 -21.39
N PRO A 142 -13.21 -10.17 -21.25
CA PRO A 142 -13.78 -10.62 -19.98
C PRO A 142 -12.75 -10.77 -18.84
N ALA A 143 -11.49 -11.00 -19.16
CA ALA A 143 -10.42 -11.09 -18.16
C ALA A 143 -10.04 -9.74 -17.56
N VAL A 144 -10.40 -8.61 -18.15
CA VAL A 144 -10.05 -7.29 -17.62
C VAL A 144 -11.05 -6.90 -16.54
N THR A 145 -10.62 -6.94 -15.27
CA THR A 145 -11.48 -6.72 -14.09
C THR A 145 -11.31 -5.36 -13.45
N GLY A 146 -10.27 -4.61 -13.79
CA GLY A 146 -9.97 -3.27 -13.31
C GLY A 146 -8.83 -2.64 -14.09
N TRP A 147 -8.42 -1.44 -13.72
CA TRP A 147 -7.31 -0.71 -14.33
C TRP A 147 -6.50 0.01 -13.27
N LEU A 148 -5.17 -0.01 -13.42
CA LEU A 148 -4.26 0.84 -12.67
C LEU A 148 -3.58 1.83 -13.61
N ILE A 149 -3.57 3.10 -13.23
CA ILE A 149 -2.97 4.14 -14.07
C ILE A 149 -1.45 4.00 -14.10
N THR A 150 -0.85 3.77 -12.93
CA THR A 150 0.61 3.75 -12.78
C THR A 150 1.09 2.67 -11.82
N ASN A 151 2.40 2.68 -11.53
CA ASN A 151 3.01 2.01 -10.41
C ASN A 151 3.90 2.98 -9.63
N GLU A 152 3.64 3.10 -8.31
CA GLU A 152 4.49 3.77 -7.32
C GLU A 152 5.03 5.15 -7.71
N MET A 153 4.23 5.94 -8.39
CA MET A 153 4.62 7.29 -8.83
C MET A 153 5.12 8.23 -7.73
N PRO A 154 4.71 8.10 -6.44
CA PRO A 154 5.35 8.84 -5.35
C PRO A 154 6.84 8.55 -5.20
N GLY A 155 7.31 7.38 -5.64
CA GLY A 155 8.72 6.99 -5.70
C GLY A 155 9.43 7.42 -6.97
N TYR A 156 8.70 7.92 -7.98
CA TYR A 156 9.26 8.30 -9.26
C TYR A 156 10.28 9.44 -9.14
N GLY A 157 11.37 9.30 -9.89
CA GLY A 157 12.48 10.25 -9.87
C GLY A 157 13.47 10.01 -8.72
N ARG A 158 13.03 10.18 -7.53
CA ARG A 158 13.70 9.80 -6.26
C ARG A 158 12.65 9.86 -5.15
N ILE A 159 12.66 8.88 -4.26
CA ILE A 159 11.77 8.83 -3.08
C ILE A 159 11.82 10.13 -2.24
N TYR A 160 12.83 10.97 -2.46
CA TYR A 160 13.08 12.22 -1.75
C TYR A 160 13.31 13.36 -2.74
N GLN A 161 12.34 13.64 -3.62
CA GLN A 161 12.43 14.79 -4.51
C GLN A 161 12.59 16.09 -3.69
N VAL A 162 13.51 16.93 -4.10
CA VAL A 162 13.75 18.23 -3.44
C VAL A 162 12.56 19.16 -3.68
N ASP A 163 11.97 19.09 -4.87
CA ASP A 163 10.79 19.85 -5.29
C ASP A 163 9.73 18.89 -5.89
N PRO A 164 8.88 18.28 -5.07
CA PRO A 164 7.79 17.46 -5.57
C PRO A 164 6.75 18.34 -6.30
N PRO A 165 6.01 17.76 -7.26
CA PRO A 165 4.89 18.47 -7.87
C PRO A 165 3.85 18.85 -6.80
N SER A 166 3.08 19.93 -7.04
CA SER A 166 2.03 20.30 -6.10
C SER A 166 0.86 19.31 -6.14
N SER A 167 0.09 19.17 -5.04
CA SER A 167 -1.00 18.18 -4.99
C SER A 167 -2.14 18.49 -5.93
N ASP A 168 -2.43 19.76 -6.16
CA ASP A 168 -3.41 20.18 -7.14
C ASP A 168 -3.02 19.78 -8.59
N VAL A 169 -1.74 19.84 -8.93
CA VAL A 169 -1.21 19.34 -10.20
C VAL A 169 -1.31 17.83 -10.29
N VAL A 170 -0.88 17.10 -9.28
CA VAL A 170 -0.97 15.63 -9.24
C VAL A 170 -2.44 15.18 -9.28
N THR A 171 -3.31 15.85 -8.53
CA THR A 171 -4.74 15.54 -8.50
C THR A 171 -5.41 15.82 -9.85
N ALA A 172 -5.07 16.91 -10.53
CA ALA A 172 -5.55 17.21 -11.87
C ALA A 172 -5.05 16.19 -12.91
N TRP A 173 -3.79 15.77 -12.80
CA TRP A 173 -3.24 14.70 -13.61
C TRP A 173 -3.96 13.36 -13.36
N ALA A 174 -4.17 12.98 -12.11
CA ALA A 174 -4.91 11.76 -11.76
C ALA A 174 -6.32 11.75 -12.34
N GLN A 175 -7.03 12.88 -12.20
CA GLN A 175 -8.34 13.09 -12.82
C GLN A 175 -8.30 12.93 -14.34
N ALA A 176 -7.29 13.51 -15.00
CA ALA A 176 -7.14 13.42 -16.45
C ALA A 176 -6.91 11.97 -16.91
N MET A 177 -6.09 11.20 -16.19
CA MET A 177 -5.82 9.80 -16.50
C MET A 177 -7.03 8.89 -16.27
N CYS A 178 -7.72 9.03 -15.14
CA CYS A 178 -8.97 8.30 -14.88
C CYS A 178 -10.05 8.64 -15.91
N ASN A 179 -10.18 9.90 -16.29
CA ASN A 179 -11.10 10.33 -17.34
C ASN A 179 -10.73 9.77 -18.72
N ALA A 180 -9.45 9.54 -19.01
CA ALA A 180 -9.01 8.93 -20.25
C ALA A 180 -9.52 7.48 -20.38
N VAL A 181 -9.53 6.70 -19.28
CA VAL A 181 -10.15 5.37 -19.24
C VAL A 181 -11.64 5.46 -19.51
N ARG A 182 -12.35 6.32 -18.78
CA ARG A 182 -13.81 6.43 -18.89
C ARG A 182 -14.26 6.95 -20.26
N ALA A 183 -13.56 7.94 -20.79
CA ALA A 183 -13.82 8.49 -22.15
C ALA A 183 -13.52 7.48 -23.27
N ALA A 184 -12.62 6.52 -23.02
CA ALA A 184 -12.37 5.41 -23.93
C ALA A 184 -13.46 4.31 -23.86
N GLY A 185 -14.43 4.43 -22.93
CA GLY A 185 -15.52 3.51 -22.70
C GLY A 185 -15.18 2.38 -21.72
N GLY A 186 -14.10 2.50 -20.95
CA GLY A 186 -13.79 1.59 -19.84
C GLY A 186 -14.80 1.77 -18.71
N THR A 187 -15.44 0.67 -18.30
CA THR A 187 -16.44 0.62 -17.22
C THR A 187 -15.92 -0.08 -15.97
N GLN A 188 -14.78 -0.75 -16.09
CA GLN A 188 -14.11 -1.40 -14.98
C GLN A 188 -13.61 -0.38 -13.94
N PRO A 189 -13.50 -0.76 -12.66
CA PRO A 189 -12.96 0.11 -11.63
C PRO A 189 -11.51 0.53 -11.94
N VAL A 190 -11.17 1.76 -11.57
CA VAL A 190 -9.88 2.38 -11.82
C VAL A 190 -9.25 2.82 -10.50
N SER A 191 -7.97 2.57 -10.32
CA SER A 191 -7.13 3.15 -9.26
C SER A 191 -5.83 3.69 -9.82
N LEU A 192 -5.07 4.42 -8.99
CA LEU A 192 -3.81 5.02 -9.45
C LEU A 192 -2.64 4.04 -9.47
N GLY A 193 -2.59 3.07 -8.56
CA GLY A 193 -1.40 2.22 -8.36
C GLY A 193 -0.24 2.98 -7.71
N ASP A 194 -0.55 4.02 -6.93
CA ASP A 194 0.42 4.90 -6.27
C ASP A 194 0.94 4.33 -4.94
N GLY A 195 0.54 3.10 -4.60
CA GLY A 195 0.89 2.45 -3.34
C GLY A 195 0.23 3.07 -2.12
N ALA A 196 -0.71 4.00 -2.32
CA ALA A 196 -1.31 4.85 -1.28
C ALA A 196 -0.25 5.63 -0.49
N TRP A 197 0.88 5.97 -1.10
CA TRP A 197 2.01 6.65 -0.46
C TRP A 197 1.86 8.17 -0.45
N GLY A 198 0.64 8.65 -0.26
CA GLY A 198 0.37 10.07 -0.06
C GLY A 198 0.93 10.61 1.26
N ILE A 199 0.76 11.92 1.44
CA ILE A 199 1.26 12.63 2.63
C ILE A 199 0.70 12.05 3.94
N GLU A 200 -0.50 11.49 3.92
CA GLU A 200 -1.17 10.90 5.08
C GLU A 200 -0.47 9.63 5.60
N VAL A 201 0.19 8.88 4.71
CA VAL A 201 0.87 7.62 5.02
C VAL A 201 2.37 7.81 5.20
N THR A 202 2.98 8.65 4.38
CA THR A 202 4.44 8.87 4.42
C THR A 202 4.86 9.97 5.40
N GLY A 203 3.95 10.87 5.73
CA GLY A 203 4.26 12.11 6.43
C GLY A 203 5.12 13.07 5.60
N ARG A 204 5.26 12.83 4.31
CA ARG A 204 6.06 13.63 3.37
C ARG A 204 5.17 14.20 2.28
N ASP A 205 5.44 15.44 1.94
CA ASP A 205 4.78 16.08 0.81
C ASP A 205 5.51 15.70 -0.48
N ASN A 206 4.95 14.72 -1.17
CA ASN A 206 5.43 14.22 -2.46
C ASN A 206 4.44 14.52 -3.61
N GLY A 207 3.47 15.38 -3.35
CA GLY A 207 2.43 15.74 -4.31
C GLY A 207 1.20 14.83 -4.27
N PHE A 208 1.29 13.65 -3.68
CA PHE A 208 0.15 12.73 -3.57
C PHE A 208 -0.59 12.92 -2.25
N SER A 209 -1.90 12.89 -2.30
CA SER A 209 -2.79 12.86 -1.15
C SER A 209 -3.87 11.81 -1.41
N LEU A 210 -3.98 10.86 -0.49
CA LEU A 210 -5.03 9.83 -0.55
C LEU A 210 -6.42 10.45 -0.62
N ARG A 211 -6.63 11.51 0.14
CA ARG A 211 -7.94 12.17 0.25
C ARG A 211 -8.34 12.87 -1.03
N GLU A 212 -7.40 13.56 -1.68
CA GLU A 212 -7.66 14.32 -2.91
C GLU A 212 -7.80 13.38 -4.10
N THR A 213 -6.93 12.39 -4.24
CA THR A 213 -6.96 11.43 -5.37
C THR A 213 -8.14 10.46 -5.28
N ALA A 214 -8.61 10.13 -4.08
CA ALA A 214 -9.74 9.23 -3.87
C ALA A 214 -11.07 9.74 -4.49
N GLU A 215 -11.17 11.01 -4.83
CA GLU A 215 -12.35 11.56 -5.51
C GLU A 215 -12.49 11.04 -6.95
N TYR A 216 -11.40 10.59 -7.57
CA TYR A 216 -11.35 10.23 -8.99
C TYR A 216 -11.19 8.74 -9.24
N VAL A 217 -10.85 7.96 -8.20
CA VAL A 217 -10.65 6.51 -8.28
C VAL A 217 -11.81 5.73 -7.67
N ASP A 218 -11.93 4.47 -8.03
CA ASP A 218 -12.98 3.57 -7.52
C ASP A 218 -12.50 2.71 -6.35
N PHE A 219 -11.20 2.62 -6.13
CA PHE A 219 -10.56 1.96 -5.01
C PHE A 219 -9.18 2.56 -4.74
N VAL A 220 -8.62 2.28 -3.57
CA VAL A 220 -7.27 2.69 -3.17
C VAL A 220 -6.41 1.47 -2.88
N GLY A 221 -5.14 1.50 -3.27
CA GLY A 221 -4.25 0.35 -3.27
C GLY A 221 -2.97 0.55 -2.46
N PRO A 222 -2.97 0.28 -1.14
CA PRO A 222 -1.73 0.29 -0.37
C PRO A 222 -0.72 -0.74 -0.85
N HIS A 223 0.58 -0.33 -0.92
CA HIS A 223 1.73 -1.21 -1.05
C HIS A 223 2.45 -1.28 0.30
N VAL A 224 2.49 -2.45 0.91
CA VAL A 224 2.98 -2.59 2.28
C VAL A 224 4.04 -3.67 2.37
N TYR A 225 5.27 -3.25 2.58
CA TYR A 225 6.40 -4.13 2.77
C TYR A 225 6.93 -4.06 4.20
N ARG A 226 7.78 -5.00 4.55
CA ARG A 226 8.39 -5.04 5.87
C ARG A 226 9.30 -3.83 6.07
N SER A 227 8.94 -2.97 7.01
CA SER A 227 9.69 -1.76 7.35
C SER A 227 9.94 -1.59 8.85
N ASP A 228 9.22 -2.32 9.69
CA ASP A 228 9.31 -2.20 11.15
C ASP A 228 10.27 -3.22 11.75
N THR A 229 10.92 -2.84 12.85
CA THR A 229 11.92 -3.67 13.53
C THR A 229 11.35 -4.52 14.66
N ASP A 230 10.15 -4.24 15.13
CA ASP A 230 9.48 -5.00 16.18
C ASP A 230 8.26 -5.77 15.65
N ARG A 231 7.95 -6.89 16.32
CA ARG A 231 6.86 -7.79 15.89
C ARG A 231 5.47 -7.15 15.89
N PRO A 232 5.02 -6.45 16.93
CA PRO A 232 3.66 -5.89 16.93
C PRO A 232 3.43 -4.90 15.78
N ARG A 233 4.37 -3.99 15.54
CA ARG A 233 4.26 -3.04 14.41
C ARG A 233 4.29 -3.76 13.09
N GLN A 234 5.23 -4.68 12.90
CA GLN A 234 5.35 -5.48 11.68
C GLN A 234 4.06 -6.25 11.37
N HIS A 235 3.44 -6.90 12.36
CA HIS A 235 2.23 -7.69 12.16
C HIS A 235 0.99 -6.86 11.88
N LEU A 236 0.94 -5.64 12.39
CA LEU A 236 -0.21 -4.75 12.25
C LEU A 236 -0.03 -3.69 11.16
N ARG A 237 1.12 -3.64 10.48
CA ARG A 237 1.42 -2.60 9.50
C ARG A 237 0.41 -2.58 8.36
N ALA A 238 0.18 -3.71 7.71
CA ALA A 238 -0.77 -3.78 6.61
C ALA A 238 -2.20 -3.45 7.06
N ALA A 239 -2.62 -3.94 8.22
CA ALA A 239 -3.92 -3.60 8.79
C ALA A 239 -4.06 -2.11 9.08
N PHE A 240 -3.02 -1.50 9.64
CA PHE A 240 -2.98 -0.06 9.91
C PHE A 240 -3.11 0.78 8.62
N GLU A 241 -2.35 0.46 7.59
CA GLU A 241 -2.40 1.21 6.32
C GLU A 241 -3.72 1.00 5.57
N CYS A 242 -4.25 -0.22 5.55
CA CYS A 242 -5.57 -0.47 4.99
C CYS A 242 -6.67 0.30 5.74
N GLU A 243 -6.62 0.33 7.05
CA GLU A 243 -7.59 1.06 7.85
C GLU A 243 -7.43 2.58 7.71
N LEU A 244 -6.21 3.08 7.62
CA LEU A 244 -5.93 4.48 7.33
C LEU A 244 -6.44 4.87 5.94
N ALA A 245 -6.21 4.05 4.93
CA ALA A 245 -6.71 4.26 3.57
C ALA A 245 -8.25 4.27 3.51
N SER A 246 -8.92 3.52 4.38
CA SER A 246 -10.38 3.44 4.43
C SER A 246 -11.07 4.76 4.79
N VAL A 247 -10.34 5.76 5.34
CA VAL A 247 -10.90 7.11 5.62
C VAL A 247 -11.33 7.85 4.34
N THR A 248 -10.83 7.41 3.19
CA THR A 248 -11.21 7.96 1.88
C THR A 248 -12.65 7.64 1.50
N GLY A 249 -13.22 6.58 2.05
CA GLY A 249 -14.53 6.07 1.67
C GLY A 249 -14.53 5.12 0.50
N GLN A 250 -13.38 4.84 -0.09
CA GLN A 250 -13.22 3.90 -1.18
C GLN A 250 -12.89 2.49 -0.66
N PRO A 251 -13.22 1.43 -1.42
CA PRO A 251 -12.71 0.08 -1.16
C PRO A 251 -11.18 0.08 -1.10
N VAL A 252 -10.62 -0.78 -0.27
CA VAL A 252 -9.17 -0.91 -0.09
C VAL A 252 -8.71 -2.26 -0.63
N VAL A 253 -7.81 -2.24 -1.60
CA VAL A 253 -7.12 -3.41 -2.13
C VAL A 253 -5.66 -3.34 -1.69
N LEU A 254 -5.18 -4.31 -0.92
CA LEU A 254 -3.75 -4.43 -0.64
C LEU A 254 -3.06 -4.88 -1.93
N GLU A 255 -2.64 -3.90 -2.77
CA GLU A 255 -2.15 -4.14 -4.12
C GLU A 255 -0.78 -4.78 -4.18
N GLU A 256 0.03 -4.52 -3.14
CA GLU A 256 1.32 -5.19 -3.01
C GLU A 256 1.64 -5.47 -1.54
N PHE A 257 2.11 -6.68 -1.29
CA PHE A 257 2.73 -7.13 -0.05
C PHE A 257 3.55 -8.37 -0.33
N GLY A 258 4.64 -8.54 0.38
CA GLY A 258 5.51 -9.70 0.19
C GLY A 258 6.81 -9.55 0.94
N LEU A 259 7.66 -10.55 0.77
CA LEU A 259 9.03 -10.53 1.26
C LEU A 259 9.90 -11.51 0.47
N SER A 260 11.18 -11.19 0.36
CA SER A 260 12.16 -12.04 -0.28
C SER A 260 12.59 -13.19 0.62
N THR A 261 12.62 -14.39 0.08
CA THR A 261 13.17 -15.57 0.76
C THR A 261 14.69 -15.55 0.88
N ASP A 262 15.39 -14.60 0.26
CA ASP A 262 16.79 -14.32 0.55
C ASP A 262 17.02 -13.75 1.95
N THR A 263 16.00 -13.12 2.52
CA THR A 263 16.10 -12.44 3.83
C THR A 263 15.41 -13.17 4.96
N VAL A 264 14.53 -14.13 4.66
CA VAL A 264 13.76 -14.88 5.65
C VAL A 264 13.61 -16.35 5.25
N SER A 265 13.43 -17.23 6.23
CA SER A 265 13.11 -18.63 5.94
C SER A 265 11.66 -18.79 5.47
N ASP A 266 11.36 -19.84 4.71
CA ASP A 266 10.02 -20.20 4.25
C ASP A 266 8.99 -20.23 5.38
N ARG A 267 9.37 -20.77 6.54
CA ARG A 267 8.51 -20.79 7.73
C ARG A 267 8.12 -19.37 8.18
N ASN A 268 9.07 -18.45 8.19
CA ASN A 268 8.80 -17.07 8.59
C ASN A 268 8.03 -16.32 7.49
N ALA A 269 8.26 -16.66 6.23
CA ALA A 269 7.48 -16.15 5.11
C ALA A 269 6.00 -16.56 5.24
N ALA A 270 5.72 -17.83 5.51
CA ALA A 270 4.36 -18.31 5.76
C ALA A 270 3.68 -17.54 6.92
N VAL A 271 4.38 -17.37 8.05
CA VAL A 271 3.86 -16.61 9.19
C VAL A 271 3.53 -15.16 8.80
N TYR A 272 4.42 -14.49 8.06
CA TYR A 272 4.19 -13.13 7.59
C TYR A 272 2.94 -13.04 6.69
N TYR A 273 2.80 -13.94 5.71
CA TYR A 273 1.64 -13.95 4.81
C TYR A 273 0.35 -14.18 5.59
N ARG A 274 0.30 -15.19 6.45
CA ARG A 274 -0.88 -15.45 7.30
C ARG A 274 -1.30 -14.23 8.09
N GLN A 275 -0.35 -13.57 8.77
CA GLN A 275 -0.64 -12.41 9.59
C GLN A 275 -1.10 -11.20 8.75
N THR A 276 -0.42 -10.94 7.63
CA THR A 276 -0.77 -9.85 6.73
C THR A 276 -2.19 -10.03 6.19
N LEU A 277 -2.51 -11.21 5.67
CA LEU A 277 -3.81 -11.52 5.09
C LEU A 277 -4.96 -11.36 6.11
N HIS A 278 -4.86 -12.01 7.25
CA HIS A 278 -5.94 -11.99 8.24
C HIS A 278 -6.06 -10.63 8.93
N ASN A 279 -4.95 -9.99 9.29
CA ASN A 279 -5.00 -8.68 9.94
C ASN A 279 -5.54 -7.59 9.01
N SER A 280 -5.17 -7.60 7.72
CA SER A 280 -5.69 -6.64 6.76
C SER A 280 -7.16 -6.89 6.41
N LEU A 281 -7.64 -8.14 6.36
CA LEU A 281 -9.06 -8.46 6.28
C LEU A 281 -9.83 -7.82 7.43
N LEU A 282 -9.36 -7.99 8.67
CA LEU A 282 -9.94 -7.35 9.85
C LEU A 282 -9.76 -5.83 9.82
N GLY A 283 -8.72 -5.31 9.17
CA GLY A 283 -8.46 -3.91 8.88
C GLY A 283 -9.35 -3.31 7.79
N GLY A 284 -10.17 -4.13 7.11
CA GLY A 284 -11.15 -3.68 6.12
C GLY A 284 -10.67 -3.75 4.67
N ALA A 285 -9.56 -4.42 4.39
CA ALA A 285 -9.17 -4.73 3.02
C ALA A 285 -10.19 -5.68 2.37
N THR A 286 -10.42 -5.50 1.07
CA THR A 286 -11.36 -6.26 0.25
C THR A 286 -10.70 -6.95 -0.94
N GLY A 287 -9.39 -6.79 -1.09
CA GLY A 287 -8.58 -7.47 -2.09
C GLY A 287 -7.12 -7.57 -1.64
N TRP A 288 -6.42 -8.57 -2.15
CA TRP A 288 -5.04 -8.90 -1.80
C TRP A 288 -4.28 -9.38 -3.03
N ILE A 289 -3.19 -8.72 -3.38
CA ILE A 289 -2.37 -9.03 -4.54
C ILE A 289 -0.91 -9.14 -4.08
N ALA A 290 -0.41 -10.36 -3.94
CA ALA A 290 0.94 -10.62 -3.45
C ALA A 290 2.01 -10.15 -4.44
N TRP A 291 3.11 -9.63 -3.97
CA TRP A 291 4.32 -9.38 -4.73
C TRP A 291 5.29 -10.54 -4.52
N ASN A 292 5.62 -11.37 -5.54
CA ASN A 292 5.00 -11.50 -6.85
C ASN A 292 4.69 -12.99 -7.13
N ASN A 293 4.36 -13.37 -8.38
CA ASN A 293 3.93 -14.74 -8.70
C ASN A 293 5.05 -15.78 -8.65
N THR A 294 6.29 -15.46 -9.04
CA THR A 294 7.36 -16.47 -9.21
C THR A 294 8.74 -15.91 -8.86
N ASP A 295 9.67 -16.80 -8.49
CA ASP A 295 11.08 -16.45 -8.37
C ASP A 295 11.78 -16.47 -9.73
N TYR A 296 12.92 -15.82 -9.81
CA TYR A 296 13.81 -15.77 -10.97
C TYR A 296 15.22 -16.19 -10.57
N ASP A 297 15.83 -17.13 -11.30
CA ASP A 297 17.21 -17.57 -11.04
C ASP A 297 18.21 -17.08 -12.08
N ASP A 298 17.71 -16.65 -13.25
CA ASP A 298 18.52 -16.36 -14.45
C ASP A 298 18.47 -14.90 -14.91
N LEU A 299 17.87 -14.01 -14.10
CA LEU A 299 17.72 -12.58 -14.44
C LEU A 299 18.67 -11.65 -13.68
N TRP A 300 19.67 -12.19 -12.98
CA TRP A 300 20.60 -11.45 -12.12
C TRP A 300 21.44 -10.37 -12.85
N ASP A 301 21.60 -10.47 -14.16
CA ASP A 301 22.33 -9.54 -15.00
C ASP A 301 21.43 -8.55 -15.78
N ARG A 302 20.11 -8.61 -15.50
CA ARG A 302 19.11 -7.74 -16.13
C ARG A 302 18.52 -6.77 -15.10
N SER A 303 18.33 -5.54 -15.56
CA SER A 303 17.56 -4.55 -14.78
C SER A 303 16.12 -5.06 -14.51
N PRO A 304 15.60 -4.83 -13.28
CA PRO A 304 16.19 -4.16 -12.11
C PRO A 304 17.05 -5.06 -11.20
N TYR A 305 17.17 -6.35 -11.50
CA TYR A 305 17.78 -7.34 -10.61
C TYR A 305 19.30 -7.23 -10.49
N ASP A 306 19.97 -6.60 -11.47
CA ASP A 306 21.40 -6.29 -11.41
C ASP A 306 21.78 -5.36 -10.26
N HIS A 307 20.84 -4.54 -9.77
CA HIS A 307 21.02 -3.65 -8.62
C HIS A 307 20.05 -3.92 -7.46
N HIS A 308 18.98 -4.71 -7.67
CA HIS A 308 18.02 -5.15 -6.66
C HIS A 308 17.86 -6.68 -6.66
N PRO A 309 18.97 -7.46 -6.48
CA PRO A 309 18.93 -8.92 -6.63
C PRO A 309 18.01 -9.63 -5.64
N PHE A 310 17.76 -9.04 -4.47
CA PHE A 310 16.84 -9.60 -3.48
C PHE A 310 15.38 -9.67 -3.97
N GLU A 311 15.03 -8.94 -5.01
CA GLU A 311 13.68 -8.98 -5.59
C GLU A 311 13.46 -10.21 -6.48
N MET A 312 14.50 -10.91 -6.89
CA MET A 312 14.37 -12.15 -7.65
C MET A 312 13.62 -13.25 -6.87
N HIS A 313 13.59 -13.20 -5.54
CA HIS A 313 13.03 -14.28 -4.70
C HIS A 313 11.83 -13.83 -3.84
N PHE A 314 11.04 -12.87 -4.33
CA PHE A 314 9.74 -12.51 -3.76
C PHE A 314 8.59 -13.45 -4.20
N GLY A 315 8.86 -14.35 -5.13
CA GLY A 315 7.87 -15.24 -5.69
C GLY A 315 7.10 -16.07 -4.66
N ILE A 316 5.81 -16.28 -4.92
CA ILE A 316 4.98 -17.25 -4.19
C ILE A 316 5.11 -18.65 -4.78
N THR A 317 5.71 -18.78 -5.96
CA THR A 317 6.27 -20.02 -6.52
C THR A 317 7.78 -19.85 -6.71
N ASP A 318 8.51 -20.95 -6.77
CA ASP A 318 9.92 -20.93 -7.13
C ASP A 318 10.13 -20.76 -8.65
N SER A 319 11.37 -20.65 -9.09
CA SER A 319 11.77 -20.43 -10.49
C SER A 319 11.36 -21.56 -11.46
N ILE A 320 11.01 -22.74 -10.96
CA ILE A 320 10.47 -23.84 -11.74
C ILE A 320 8.95 -24.00 -11.62
N GLY A 321 8.29 -23.14 -10.83
CA GLY A 321 6.86 -23.07 -10.66
C GLY A 321 6.31 -23.95 -9.53
N ALA A 322 7.15 -24.48 -8.65
CA ALA A 322 6.66 -25.20 -7.48
C ALA A 322 6.13 -24.21 -6.41
N PRO A 323 5.03 -24.54 -5.73
CA PRO A 323 4.47 -23.71 -4.67
C PRO A 323 5.44 -23.50 -3.51
N LYS A 324 5.66 -22.24 -3.11
CA LYS A 324 6.38 -21.88 -1.87
C LYS A 324 5.39 -21.75 -0.71
N ALA A 325 5.90 -21.70 0.51
CA ALA A 325 5.07 -21.55 1.71
C ALA A 325 4.11 -20.33 1.67
N PRO A 326 4.46 -19.18 1.12
CA PRO A 326 3.51 -18.08 0.87
C PRO A 326 2.28 -18.45 0.05
N LEU A 327 2.43 -19.22 -1.02
CA LEU A 327 1.28 -19.64 -1.86
C LEU A 327 0.34 -20.57 -1.09
N LEU A 328 0.87 -21.43 -0.22
CA LEU A 328 0.04 -22.30 0.63
C LEU A 328 -0.78 -21.48 1.65
N GLU A 329 -0.24 -20.38 2.15
CA GLU A 329 -1.00 -19.47 3.03
C GLU A 329 -2.08 -18.69 2.27
N LEU A 330 -1.81 -18.29 1.01
CA LEU A 330 -2.82 -17.71 0.14
C LEU A 330 -3.94 -18.72 -0.17
N ALA A 331 -3.61 -19.98 -0.44
CA ALA A 331 -4.58 -21.03 -0.66
C ALA A 331 -5.46 -21.28 0.60
N ALA A 332 -4.84 -21.33 1.77
CA ALA A 332 -5.58 -21.43 3.04
C ALA A 332 -6.51 -20.22 3.26
N PHE A 333 -6.04 -19.02 2.91
CA PHE A 333 -6.83 -17.80 3.03
C PHE A 333 -7.98 -17.75 1.99
N ALA A 334 -7.79 -18.31 0.79
CA ALA A 334 -8.85 -18.47 -0.20
C ALA A 334 -10.05 -19.27 0.36
N GLU A 335 -9.78 -20.32 1.16
CA GLU A 335 -10.84 -21.06 1.84
C GLU A 335 -11.56 -20.20 2.89
N VAL A 336 -10.83 -19.40 3.67
CA VAL A 336 -11.44 -18.45 4.61
C VAL A 336 -12.36 -17.46 3.89
N LEU A 337 -11.93 -16.95 2.73
CA LEU A 337 -12.73 -15.98 1.96
C LEU A 337 -14.03 -16.57 1.41
N LYS A 338 -14.10 -17.89 1.16
CA LYS A 338 -15.34 -18.55 0.74
C LYS A 338 -16.41 -18.55 1.85
N ASP A 339 -15.97 -18.56 3.11
CA ASP A 339 -16.86 -18.55 4.27
C ASP A 339 -17.32 -17.13 4.65
N VAL A 340 -16.67 -16.10 4.11
CA VAL A 340 -17.04 -14.70 4.37
C VAL A 340 -18.09 -14.24 3.35
N ASP A 341 -19.31 -14.03 3.81
CA ASP A 341 -20.37 -13.43 3.00
C ASP A 341 -20.15 -11.90 2.90
N PHE A 342 -19.31 -11.46 1.97
CA PHE A 342 -19.00 -10.04 1.78
C PHE A 342 -20.21 -9.19 1.41
N ALA A 343 -21.28 -9.77 0.90
CA ALA A 343 -22.51 -9.03 0.59
C ALA A 343 -23.26 -8.63 1.87
N HIS A 344 -23.18 -9.44 2.93
CA HIS A 344 -23.93 -9.25 4.16
C HIS A 344 -23.05 -9.03 5.38
N CYS A 345 -21.79 -9.48 5.36
CA CYS A 345 -20.82 -9.20 6.41
C CYS A 345 -20.37 -7.72 6.38
N ARG A 346 -20.17 -7.16 7.54
CA ARG A 346 -19.56 -5.85 7.73
C ARG A 346 -18.67 -5.87 8.97
N ARG A 347 -17.71 -4.99 8.99
CA ARG A 347 -16.92 -4.78 10.20
C ARG A 347 -17.84 -4.36 11.36
N ALA A 348 -17.56 -4.86 12.55
CA ALA A 348 -18.21 -4.38 13.75
C ALA A 348 -17.98 -2.88 13.92
N ASP A 349 -18.94 -2.20 14.53
CA ASP A 349 -18.78 -0.79 14.88
C ASP A 349 -17.60 -0.65 15.85
N ALA A 350 -16.79 0.40 15.64
CA ALA A 350 -15.65 0.66 16.48
C ALA A 350 -16.08 1.28 17.80
N ASP A 351 -15.49 0.83 18.92
CA ASP A 351 -15.75 1.38 20.25
C ASP A 351 -15.07 2.73 20.45
N ALA A 352 -14.08 3.05 19.66
CA ALA A 352 -13.34 4.31 19.69
C ALA A 352 -12.95 4.78 18.30
N ALA A 353 -12.73 6.07 18.15
CA ALA A 353 -12.23 6.67 16.91
C ALA A 353 -10.79 7.18 17.09
N LEU A 354 -9.91 6.74 16.20
CA LEU A 354 -8.56 7.28 16.07
C LEU A 354 -8.58 8.41 15.02
N VAL A 355 -8.36 9.63 15.47
CA VAL A 355 -8.47 10.82 14.62
C VAL A 355 -7.18 11.01 13.83
N VAL A 356 -7.28 11.01 12.50
CA VAL A 356 -6.19 11.41 11.60
C VAL A 356 -6.14 12.93 11.60
N PRO A 357 -5.08 13.54 12.19
CA PRO A 357 -5.07 14.97 12.43
C PRO A 357 -4.77 15.74 11.14
N ALA A 358 -5.37 16.94 11.04
CA ALA A 358 -5.12 17.87 9.94
C ALA A 358 -3.63 18.33 9.84
N PHE A 359 -2.82 18.08 10.86
CA PHE A 359 -1.38 18.30 10.80
C PHE A 359 -0.66 17.49 9.71
N LEU A 360 -1.26 16.39 9.24
CA LEU A 360 -0.78 15.62 8.09
C LEU A 360 -1.23 16.22 6.76
N GLU A 361 -2.20 17.14 6.78
CA GLU A 361 -2.68 17.77 5.55
C GLU A 361 -1.63 18.74 4.99
N ARG A 362 -1.57 18.79 3.67
CA ARG A 362 -0.77 19.73 2.93
C ARG A 362 -1.24 21.17 3.20
N GLY A 363 -0.29 22.10 3.26
CA GLY A 363 -0.63 23.50 3.50
C GLY A 363 -1.15 23.83 4.89
N TYR A 364 -1.21 22.88 5.83
CA TYR A 364 -1.58 23.18 7.20
C TYR A 364 -0.52 24.10 7.83
N PRO A 365 -0.88 25.34 8.21
CA PRO A 365 0.11 26.41 8.47
C PRO A 365 0.93 26.21 9.74
N TYR A 366 0.48 25.29 10.61
CA TYR A 366 1.13 25.05 11.91
C TYR A 366 1.94 23.75 11.96
N SER A 367 2.03 23.02 10.84
CA SER A 367 2.86 21.81 10.74
C SER A 367 4.13 22.10 9.96
N ARG A 368 5.27 21.86 10.60
CA ARG A 368 6.53 21.85 9.88
C ARG A 368 6.69 20.49 9.16
N PRO A 369 7.33 20.43 7.99
CA PRO A 369 7.58 19.17 7.29
C PRO A 369 8.20 18.09 8.17
N ALA A 370 9.13 18.47 9.07
CA ALA A 370 9.78 17.54 10.00
C ALA A 370 8.86 16.96 11.10
N ASP A 371 7.72 17.58 11.37
CA ASP A 371 6.77 17.09 12.40
C ASP A 371 5.86 15.99 11.86
N ARG A 372 5.59 15.95 10.56
CA ARG A 372 4.65 15.02 9.94
C ARG A 372 5.03 13.53 10.11
N PRO A 373 6.29 13.10 9.91
CA PRO A 373 6.69 11.72 10.18
C PRO A 373 6.48 11.30 11.63
N LEU A 374 6.65 12.22 12.59
CA LEU A 374 6.39 11.96 14.01
C LEU A 374 4.90 11.77 14.28
N ILE A 375 4.04 12.56 13.63
CA ILE A 375 2.59 12.45 13.74
C ILE A 375 2.13 11.11 13.19
N PHE A 376 2.62 10.73 12.01
CA PHE A 376 2.35 9.42 11.42
C PHE A 376 2.79 8.26 12.34
N THR A 377 4.02 8.34 12.85
CA THR A 377 4.55 7.32 13.78
C THR A 377 3.71 7.24 15.06
N SER A 378 3.25 8.39 15.59
CA SER A 378 2.39 8.43 16.77
C SER A 378 1.02 7.82 16.49
N LEU A 379 0.46 8.04 15.30
CA LEU A 379 -0.79 7.46 14.87
C LEU A 379 -0.68 5.92 14.77
N HIS A 380 0.38 5.43 14.13
CA HIS A 380 0.68 3.99 14.05
C HIS A 380 0.88 3.39 15.44
N GLN A 381 1.64 4.04 16.33
CA GLN A 381 1.83 3.58 17.71
C GLN A 381 0.51 3.52 18.48
N SER A 382 -0.36 4.50 18.29
CA SER A 382 -1.68 4.53 18.94
C SER A 382 -2.56 3.38 18.45
N TYR A 383 -2.53 3.09 17.15
CA TYR A 383 -3.22 1.93 16.57
C TYR A 383 -2.72 0.61 17.16
N VAL A 384 -1.40 0.41 17.23
CA VAL A 384 -0.81 -0.79 17.84
C VAL A 384 -1.23 -0.93 19.31
N ALA A 385 -1.22 0.17 20.07
CA ALA A 385 -1.60 0.15 21.48
C ALA A 385 -3.09 -0.21 21.68
N THR A 386 -3.99 0.31 20.83
CA THR A 386 -5.42 -0.02 20.89
C THR A 386 -5.69 -1.48 20.53
N ARG A 387 -4.99 -2.01 19.52
CA ARG A 387 -5.11 -3.45 19.17
C ARG A 387 -4.54 -4.34 20.26
N ALA A 388 -3.42 -3.95 20.89
CA ALA A 388 -2.86 -4.69 22.03
C ALA A 388 -3.77 -4.66 23.26
N ALA A 389 -4.61 -3.62 23.40
CA ALA A 389 -5.60 -3.50 24.49
C ALA A 389 -6.96 -4.13 24.14
N ASP A 390 -7.07 -4.82 22.99
CA ASP A 390 -8.33 -5.38 22.47
C ASP A 390 -9.45 -4.33 22.35
N LEU A 391 -9.07 -3.11 21.97
CA LEU A 391 -10.00 -2.00 21.77
C LEU A 391 -10.26 -1.81 20.28
N PRO A 392 -11.46 -2.13 19.76
CA PRO A 392 -11.82 -1.86 18.38
C PRO A 392 -11.80 -0.37 18.09
N VAL A 393 -10.98 0.02 17.11
CA VAL A 393 -10.89 1.42 16.66
C VAL A 393 -11.19 1.53 15.18
N GLY A 394 -11.79 2.65 14.78
CA GLY A 394 -11.91 3.08 13.40
C GLY A 394 -11.19 4.41 13.23
N PHE A 395 -10.74 4.68 11.99
CA PHE A 395 -10.15 5.97 11.68
C PHE A 395 -11.22 6.99 11.27
N THR A 396 -10.99 8.25 11.59
CA THR A 396 -11.81 9.37 11.13
C THR A 396 -10.91 10.55 10.75
N GLY A 397 -11.20 11.18 9.60
CA GLY A 397 -10.41 12.29 9.09
C GLY A 397 -10.92 13.68 9.50
N ARG A 398 -12.14 13.79 10.08
CA ARG A 398 -12.71 15.07 10.50
C ARG A 398 -13.34 14.97 11.86
N PRO A 399 -13.15 15.99 12.74
CA PRO A 399 -13.83 16.04 14.03
C PRO A 399 -15.37 16.02 13.92
N THR A 400 -15.91 16.51 12.79
CA THR A 400 -17.36 16.48 12.50
C THR A 400 -17.90 15.08 12.22
N ASP A 401 -17.01 14.14 11.87
CA ASP A 401 -17.37 12.76 11.56
C ASP A 401 -17.20 11.85 12.80
N CYS A 402 -16.68 12.40 13.89
CA CYS A 402 -16.65 11.70 15.17
C CYS A 402 -18.09 11.38 15.59
N PRO A 403 -18.42 10.10 15.81
CA PRO A 403 -19.71 9.74 16.37
C PRO A 403 -19.90 10.43 17.73
N ALA A 404 -21.11 10.89 17.99
CA ALA A 404 -21.43 11.67 19.21
C ALA A 404 -21.17 10.92 20.54
N THR A 405 -20.76 9.67 20.49
CA THR A 405 -20.76 8.76 21.64
C THR A 405 -19.50 7.93 21.90
N PRO A 406 -18.62 7.55 20.97
CA PRO A 406 -17.38 6.85 21.37
C PRO A 406 -16.29 7.83 21.80
N PRO A 407 -15.41 7.43 22.73
CA PRO A 407 -14.23 8.23 23.07
C PRO A 407 -13.35 8.42 21.84
N CYS A 408 -12.99 9.66 21.51
CA CYS A 408 -12.04 9.98 20.47
C CYS A 408 -10.62 9.91 21.01
N ILE A 409 -9.77 9.10 20.38
CA ILE A 409 -8.33 9.06 20.67
C ILE A 409 -7.65 10.00 19.68
N CYS A 410 -7.18 11.14 20.17
CA CYS A 410 -6.42 12.09 19.37
C CYS A 410 -4.92 11.90 19.63
N CYS A 411 -4.14 11.67 18.57
CA CYS A 411 -2.70 11.79 18.66
C CYS A 411 -2.34 13.26 18.93
N ARG A 412 -1.85 13.55 20.13
CA ARG A 412 -1.43 14.92 20.46
C ARG A 412 -0.19 15.26 19.63
N PRO A 413 -0.23 16.39 18.90
CA PRO A 413 0.96 16.85 18.18
C PRO A 413 2.11 17.13 19.14
N PRO A 414 3.36 17.13 18.66
CA PRO A 414 4.52 17.54 19.45
C PRO A 414 4.29 18.87 20.14
N ALA A 415 4.85 19.05 21.33
CA ALA A 415 4.65 20.25 22.16
C ALA A 415 5.05 21.58 21.49
N SER A 416 5.78 21.52 20.39
CA SER A 416 6.19 22.67 19.57
C SER A 416 5.14 23.14 18.57
N SER A 417 4.06 22.38 18.37
CA SER A 417 2.99 22.75 17.43
C SER A 417 1.80 23.31 18.23
N PRO A 418 1.25 24.47 17.86
CA PRO A 418 0.05 24.99 18.50
C PRO A 418 -1.14 24.06 18.24
N PRO A 419 -2.13 23.95 19.14
CA PRO A 419 -3.32 23.16 18.89
C PRO A 419 -4.09 23.76 17.71
N ALA A 420 -4.68 22.87 16.91
CA ALA A 420 -5.51 23.30 15.79
C ALA A 420 -6.68 24.17 16.28
N PRO A 421 -6.93 25.35 15.68
CA PRO A 421 -8.09 26.14 16.03
C PRO A 421 -9.37 25.35 15.75
N GLY A 422 -10.18 25.13 16.77
CA GLY A 422 -11.47 24.46 16.65
C GLY A 422 -11.55 23.02 17.14
N VAL A 423 -10.47 22.40 17.62
CA VAL A 423 -10.57 21.15 18.36
C VAL A 423 -11.01 21.48 19.80
N SER A 424 -12.30 21.68 20.01
CA SER A 424 -12.84 21.71 21.35
C SER A 424 -12.68 20.31 21.95
N SER A 425 -11.82 20.17 22.93
CA SER A 425 -11.85 19.02 23.83
C SER A 425 -13.16 19.08 24.61
N SER A 426 -14.25 18.54 24.09
CA SER A 426 -15.44 18.27 24.87
C SER A 426 -15.22 17.01 25.71
N ALA A 427 -14.21 17.06 26.57
CA ALA A 427 -14.25 16.27 27.77
C ALA A 427 -15.30 16.94 28.68
N ALA A 428 -16.50 16.38 28.75
CA ALA A 428 -17.46 16.76 29.74
C ALA A 428 -16.77 16.62 31.10
N PRO A 429 -16.86 17.65 31.99
CA PRO A 429 -16.26 17.54 33.33
C PRO A 429 -17.02 16.45 34.09
N ALA A 430 -16.33 15.37 34.42
CA ALA A 430 -16.84 14.43 35.41
C ALA A 430 -17.19 15.20 36.65
N ARG A 431 -18.46 15.19 37.02
CA ARG A 431 -18.96 15.78 38.30
C ARG A 431 -18.24 15.08 39.44
N ALA A 432 -17.29 15.78 40.05
CA ALA A 432 -16.72 15.38 41.32
C ALA A 432 -17.81 15.38 42.41
N PRO A 433 -17.85 14.39 43.30
CA PRO A 433 -18.73 14.43 44.46
C PRO A 433 -18.26 15.54 45.39
N ARG A 434 -19.21 16.35 45.86
CA ARG A 434 -19.02 17.37 46.90
C ARG A 434 -18.55 16.69 48.17
N SER A 435 -17.34 16.99 48.61
CA SER A 435 -16.93 16.76 50.00
C SER A 435 -16.75 18.11 50.70
N THR A 436 -17.39 18.20 51.81
CA THR A 436 -17.44 19.34 52.73
C THR A 436 -16.09 19.65 53.35
N SER A 437 -15.86 20.95 53.47
CA SER A 437 -14.78 21.68 54.10
C SER A 437 -14.25 21.16 55.43
N ARG A 438 -12.93 21.15 55.62
CA ARG A 438 -12.31 21.70 56.87
C ARG A 438 -10.94 22.28 56.54
N SER A 439 -10.78 23.51 56.97
CA SER A 439 -9.59 24.37 56.92
C SER A 439 -8.55 23.99 57.98
N ALA A 440 -7.27 24.13 57.68
CA ALA A 440 -6.15 24.63 58.51
C ALA A 440 -4.77 24.24 57.91
N PRO A 441 -3.62 24.80 58.34
CA PRO A 441 -3.05 26.01 57.77
C PRO A 441 -1.65 25.76 57.14
N ALA A 442 -1.08 26.80 56.56
CA ALA A 442 0.13 26.91 55.83
C ALA A 442 1.42 26.40 56.52
N SER A 443 2.32 25.81 55.75
CA SER A 443 3.78 25.76 56.05
C SER A 443 4.56 25.89 54.76
N THR A 444 5.56 26.72 54.85
CA THR A 444 6.51 27.31 53.88
C THR A 444 7.48 26.31 53.24
N PRO A 445 8.15 26.70 52.16
CA PRO A 445 8.79 25.75 51.21
C PRO A 445 10.29 25.51 51.50
N GLY A 446 10.75 24.33 51.13
CA GLY A 446 12.20 23.96 51.06
C GLY A 446 12.62 23.61 49.62
N PRO A 447 13.92 23.70 49.29
CA PRO A 447 14.37 24.04 47.96
C PRO A 447 14.59 22.89 47.00
N ALA A 448 14.61 23.26 45.73
CA ALA A 448 14.77 22.51 44.50
C ALA A 448 15.97 21.55 44.46
N ALA A 449 15.74 20.37 43.90
CA ALA A 449 16.78 19.56 43.26
C ALA A 449 16.55 19.58 41.74
N ARG A 450 17.52 20.16 41.01
CA ARG A 450 17.59 20.15 39.54
C ARG A 450 18.11 18.78 39.10
N GLY A 451 17.38 18.07 38.33
CA GLY A 451 17.82 16.94 37.54
C GLY A 451 17.62 17.21 36.06
N SER A 452 18.68 17.66 35.39
CA SER A 452 18.71 17.79 33.94
C SER A 452 19.09 16.43 33.34
N THR A 453 18.20 15.83 32.59
CA THR A 453 18.55 14.76 31.64
C THR A 453 18.44 15.30 30.22
N THR A 454 19.57 15.68 29.69
CA THR A 454 19.78 15.99 28.28
C THR A 454 19.81 14.68 27.48
N TRP A 455 18.87 14.50 26.59
CA TRP A 455 18.99 13.52 25.51
C TRP A 455 19.69 14.18 24.32
N THR A 456 20.93 13.78 24.11
CA THR A 456 21.69 14.12 22.90
C THR A 456 21.32 13.12 21.79
N GLY A 457 20.94 13.65 20.63
CA GLY A 457 20.66 12.88 19.44
C GLY A 457 21.91 12.17 18.90
N CYS A 458 21.79 10.90 18.56
CA CYS A 458 22.78 10.19 17.76
C CYS A 458 22.47 10.36 16.28
N SER A 459 23.37 11.05 15.58
CA SER A 459 23.47 11.02 14.13
C SER A 459 24.08 9.70 13.68
N ALA A 460 23.47 9.10 12.66
CA ALA A 460 23.98 7.89 12.01
C ALA A 460 25.22 8.20 11.18
N SER A 461 26.40 7.97 11.74
CA SER A 461 27.64 7.69 11.01
C SER A 461 28.63 7.05 11.98
N ASN A 462 29.19 5.90 11.58
CA ASN A 462 30.21 5.10 12.23
C ASN A 462 29.74 4.09 13.31
N CYS A 463 29.38 2.90 12.86
CA CYS A 463 29.56 1.68 13.63
C CYS A 463 30.51 0.74 12.88
N SER A 464 31.77 0.77 13.27
CA SER A 464 32.74 -0.28 13.01
C SER A 464 32.45 -1.48 13.93
N SER A 465 32.44 -2.66 13.33
CA SER A 465 32.17 -3.95 13.98
C SER A 465 33.19 -4.29 15.08
N PRO A 466 32.78 -4.82 16.22
CA PRO A 466 33.69 -5.56 17.08
C PRO A 466 33.73 -7.03 16.68
N THR A 467 34.93 -7.51 16.38
CA THR A 467 35.30 -8.92 16.28
C THR A 467 35.06 -9.63 17.61
N VAL A 468 34.21 -10.65 17.60
CA VAL A 468 34.05 -11.57 18.75
C VAL A 468 34.79 -12.88 18.44
N SER A 469 35.79 -13.18 19.27
CA SER A 469 36.48 -14.44 19.27
C SER A 469 35.60 -15.56 19.86
N PRO A 470 35.72 -16.81 19.41
CA PRO A 470 34.92 -17.90 19.93
C PRO A 470 35.55 -18.50 21.21
N SER A 471 34.75 -18.76 22.21
CA SER A 471 35.10 -19.66 23.34
C SER A 471 34.12 -20.85 23.41
N PRO A 472 34.52 -21.97 24.05
CA PRO A 472 34.16 -23.30 23.60
C PRO A 472 32.89 -23.89 24.23
N SER A 473 32.36 -24.85 23.49
CA SER A 473 31.24 -25.76 23.74
C SER A 473 31.05 -26.26 25.18
N ARG A 474 29.81 -26.23 25.66
CA ARG A 474 29.26 -27.22 26.59
C ARG A 474 28.02 -27.88 25.95
N THR A 475 28.19 -29.15 25.66
CA THR A 475 27.13 -30.12 25.37
C THR A 475 26.30 -30.38 26.62
N THR A 476 24.99 -30.19 26.51
CA THR A 476 24.02 -30.86 27.40
C THR A 476 22.88 -31.41 26.55
N SER A 477 22.81 -32.72 26.56
CA SER A 477 21.74 -33.55 26.01
C SER A 477 20.46 -33.39 26.84
N TRP A 478 19.32 -33.21 26.17
CA TRP A 478 18.02 -33.56 26.73
C TRP A 478 17.25 -34.42 25.74
N ARG A 479 16.77 -35.54 26.28
CA ARG A 479 15.84 -36.48 25.60
C ARG A 479 14.47 -35.87 25.39
#